data_577be0f4976bedc533d1779c79263822
#
_entry.id   577be0f4976bedc533d1779c79263822
#
_cell.length_a   1.000
_cell.length_b   1.000
_cell.length_c   1.000
_cell.angle_alpha   90.00
_cell.angle_beta   90.00
_cell.angle_gamma   90.00
#
_symmetry.space_group_name_H-M   'P 1'
#
loop_
_entity.id
_entity.type
_entity.pdbx_description
1 polymer ?
#
loop_
_entity_poly.entity_id
_entity_poly.type
_entity_poly.pdbx_seq_one_letter_code
_entity_poly.pdbx_strand_id
1 'polypeptide(L)'
;VEDYNIRKFLKKKLYSAGVSKIEIERASDRVKVIIYTAKPGVVIGKGGAEIEVTKKELSKLTDKKVMVDIKEIKRPDRDAQLVAENIAQQLENRVSFRRAMKSCMGRTMKSGAMGIKTCCSGRLGGADIARAEFYSEGTIPLQTLRADIDYGFAEADTTLSLIHISEPTRPY
;
A
#
# COMPACT_ATOMS: atom_id res chain seq x y z
N VAL A 1 -11.17 -16.03 -8.87
CA VAL A 1 -9.91 -16.04 -9.64
C VAL A 1 -9.74 -14.73 -10.41
N GLU A 2 -10.73 -14.28 -11.21
CA GLU A 2 -10.66 -13.02 -11.97
C GLU A 2 -10.34 -11.80 -11.12
N ASP A 3 -11.01 -11.60 -9.97
CA ASP A 3 -10.77 -10.46 -9.08
C ASP A 3 -9.34 -10.40 -8.55
N TYR A 4 -8.77 -11.57 -8.26
CA TYR A 4 -7.37 -11.66 -7.85
C TYR A 4 -6.44 -11.22 -8.99
N ASN A 5 -6.70 -11.68 -10.20
CA ASN A 5 -5.90 -11.32 -11.38
C ASN A 5 -6.01 -9.82 -11.68
N ILE A 6 -7.21 -9.23 -11.59
CA ILE A 6 -7.44 -7.80 -11.75
C ILE A 6 -6.65 -7.00 -10.71
N ARG A 7 -6.72 -7.38 -9.43
CA ARG A 7 -5.98 -6.70 -8.35
C ARG A 7 -4.48 -6.80 -8.53
N LYS A 8 -3.98 -7.99 -8.84
CA LYS A 8 -2.54 -8.22 -9.06
C LYS A 8 -2.02 -7.42 -10.26
N PHE A 9 -2.76 -7.40 -11.35
CA PHE A 9 -2.43 -6.62 -12.53
C PHE A 9 -2.38 -5.12 -12.25
N LEU A 10 -3.44 -4.58 -11.63
CA LEU A 10 -3.53 -3.16 -11.30
C LEU A 10 -2.45 -2.74 -10.30
N LYS A 11 -2.20 -3.54 -9.27
CA LYS A 11 -1.18 -3.22 -8.27
C LYS A 11 0.22 -3.19 -8.89
N LYS A 12 0.52 -4.10 -9.80
CA LYS A 12 1.80 -4.12 -10.53
C LYS A 12 1.95 -2.92 -11.47
N LYS A 13 0.91 -2.59 -12.24
CA LYS A 13 0.93 -1.48 -13.21
C LYS A 13 0.98 -0.11 -12.54
N LEU A 14 0.24 0.06 -11.46
CA LEU A 14 0.05 1.34 -10.77
C LEU A 14 0.89 1.47 -9.47
N TYR A 15 1.93 0.68 -9.33
CA TYR A 15 2.78 0.70 -8.13
C TYR A 15 3.36 2.10 -7.84
N SER A 16 3.78 2.83 -8.89
CA SER A 16 4.31 4.19 -8.79
C SER A 16 3.28 5.25 -8.38
N ALA A 17 1.99 4.96 -8.56
CA ALA A 17 0.90 5.85 -8.20
C ALA A 17 0.52 5.79 -6.72
N GLY A 18 1.03 4.81 -5.97
CA GLY A 18 0.70 4.60 -4.56
C GLY A 18 -0.76 4.18 -4.40
N VAL A 19 -1.07 2.95 -4.80
CA VAL A 19 -2.42 2.37 -4.65
C VAL A 19 -2.53 1.68 -3.30
N SER A 20 -3.40 2.19 -2.44
CA SER A 20 -3.70 1.60 -1.14
C SER A 20 -4.65 0.41 -1.26
N LYS A 21 -5.82 0.64 -1.82
CA LYS A 21 -6.91 -0.33 -1.87
C LYS A 21 -7.57 -0.38 -3.24
N ILE A 22 -7.97 -1.56 -3.66
CA ILE A 22 -8.76 -1.78 -4.86
C ILE A 22 -10.04 -2.50 -4.46
N GLU A 23 -11.17 -1.86 -4.66
CA GLU A 23 -12.50 -2.44 -4.46
C GLU A 23 -13.11 -2.82 -5.79
N ILE A 24 -13.76 -3.97 -5.85
CA ILE A 24 -14.40 -4.49 -7.06
C ILE A 24 -15.86 -4.75 -6.74
N GLU A 25 -16.73 -3.98 -7.37
CA GLU A 25 -18.18 -4.16 -7.32
C GLU A 25 -18.65 -4.88 -8.58
N ARG A 26 -19.32 -6.01 -8.41
CA ARG A 26 -19.83 -6.82 -9.53
C ARG A 26 -21.33 -6.66 -9.65
N ALA A 27 -21.79 -6.31 -10.84
CA ALA A 27 -23.19 -6.41 -11.25
C ALA A 27 -23.32 -7.49 -12.33
N SER A 28 -24.56 -7.79 -12.75
CA SER A 28 -24.82 -8.83 -13.75
C SER A 28 -23.97 -8.65 -15.03
N ASP A 29 -23.95 -7.43 -15.58
CA ASP A 29 -23.35 -7.14 -16.89
C ASP A 29 -22.09 -6.26 -16.82
N ARG A 30 -21.75 -5.77 -15.66
CA ARG A 30 -20.62 -4.83 -15.50
C ARG A 30 -19.82 -5.10 -14.26
N VAL A 31 -18.54 -4.76 -14.33
CA VAL A 31 -17.60 -4.79 -13.22
C VAL A 31 -17.09 -3.37 -12.97
N LYS A 32 -17.33 -2.85 -11.78
CA LYS A 32 -16.84 -1.55 -11.37
C LYS A 32 -15.63 -1.73 -10.47
N VAL A 33 -14.50 -1.16 -10.88
CA VAL A 33 -13.24 -1.20 -10.15
C VAL A 33 -12.98 0.18 -9.55
N ILE A 34 -12.94 0.27 -8.23
CA ILE A 34 -12.67 1.51 -7.51
C ILE A 34 -11.23 1.45 -6.99
N ILE A 35 -10.41 2.40 -7.43
CA ILE A 35 -8.99 2.47 -7.09
C ILE A 35 -8.76 3.64 -6.13
N TYR A 36 -8.27 3.33 -4.92
CA TYR A 36 -7.86 4.32 -3.95
C TYR A 36 -6.37 4.60 -4.12
N THR A 37 -6.02 5.82 -4.48
CA THR A 37 -4.64 6.21 -4.80
C THR A 37 -4.24 7.54 -4.17
N ALA A 38 -2.95 7.67 -3.84
CA ALA A 38 -2.36 8.91 -3.36
C ALA A 38 -2.13 9.92 -4.49
N LYS A 39 -1.94 9.44 -5.72
CA LYS A 39 -1.60 10.27 -6.89
C LYS A 39 -2.55 10.00 -8.05
N PRO A 40 -3.80 10.52 -8.01
CA PRO A 40 -4.79 10.28 -9.05
C PRO A 40 -4.34 10.74 -10.44
N GLY A 41 -3.56 11.81 -10.53
CA GLY A 41 -3.04 12.31 -11.80
C GLY A 41 -2.17 11.33 -12.58
N VAL A 42 -1.42 10.47 -11.88
CA VAL A 42 -0.60 9.42 -12.51
C VAL A 42 -1.48 8.31 -13.09
N VAL A 43 -2.56 7.96 -12.40
CA VAL A 43 -3.50 6.91 -12.85
C VAL A 43 -4.35 7.38 -14.03
N ILE A 44 -4.76 8.63 -14.02
CA ILE A 44 -5.57 9.22 -15.09
C ILE A 44 -4.71 9.45 -16.34
N GLY A 45 -3.48 9.94 -16.15
CA GLY A 45 -2.57 10.34 -17.22
C GLY A 45 -2.97 11.63 -17.91
N LYS A 46 -2.20 12.05 -18.90
CA LYS A 46 -2.49 13.26 -19.69
C LYS A 46 -3.76 13.05 -20.52
N GLY A 47 -4.78 13.89 -20.26
CA GLY A 47 -6.05 13.83 -20.99
C GLY A 47 -6.84 12.51 -20.82
N GLY A 48 -6.55 11.69 -19.80
CA GLY A 48 -7.24 10.44 -19.57
C GLY A 48 -6.72 9.24 -20.40
N ALA A 49 -5.59 9.38 -21.09
CA ALA A 49 -5.06 8.32 -21.94
C ALA A 49 -4.72 7.04 -21.18
N GLU A 50 -4.08 7.16 -20.01
CA GLU A 50 -3.67 6.00 -19.21
C GLU A 50 -4.85 5.18 -18.66
N ILE A 51 -5.92 5.86 -18.25
CA ILE A 51 -7.12 5.18 -17.76
C ILE A 51 -7.83 4.41 -18.88
N GLU A 52 -7.84 4.93 -20.13
CA GLU A 52 -8.42 4.22 -21.27
C GLU A 52 -7.61 2.99 -21.66
N VAL A 53 -6.28 3.10 -21.65
CA VAL A 53 -5.39 1.94 -21.86
C VAL A 53 -5.65 0.88 -20.79
N THR A 54 -5.73 1.30 -19.52
CA THR A 54 -6.00 0.38 -18.39
C THR A 54 -7.36 -0.28 -18.52
N LYS A 55 -8.42 0.43 -18.94
CA LYS A 55 -9.74 -0.16 -19.22
C LYS A 55 -9.68 -1.20 -20.32
N LYS A 56 -8.99 -0.93 -21.43
CA LYS A 56 -8.81 -1.88 -22.54
C LYS A 56 -8.08 -3.15 -22.12
N GLU A 57 -7.05 -3.00 -21.29
CA GLU A 57 -6.31 -4.17 -20.77
C GLU A 57 -7.14 -4.98 -19.77
N LEU A 58 -7.90 -4.33 -18.90
CA LEU A 58 -8.83 -4.99 -17.99
C LEU A 58 -9.96 -5.74 -18.75
N SER A 59 -10.45 -5.17 -19.84
CA SER A 59 -11.47 -5.84 -20.69
C SER A 59 -10.97 -7.12 -21.35
N LYS A 60 -9.65 -7.35 -21.42
CA LYS A 60 -9.06 -8.63 -21.87
C LYS A 60 -9.04 -9.69 -20.78
N LEU A 61 -9.15 -9.29 -19.50
CA LEU A 61 -9.13 -10.20 -18.35
C LEU A 61 -10.51 -10.62 -17.90
N THR A 62 -11.58 -9.97 -18.39
CA THR A 62 -12.97 -10.25 -18.02
C THR A 62 -13.89 -10.05 -19.24
N ASP A 63 -14.90 -10.89 -19.36
CA ASP A 63 -15.91 -10.83 -20.44
C ASP A 63 -16.97 -9.73 -20.22
N LYS A 64 -16.92 -9.06 -19.06
CA LYS A 64 -17.89 -8.04 -18.67
C LYS A 64 -17.39 -6.62 -18.95
N LYS A 65 -18.32 -5.68 -19.10
CA LYS A 65 -17.98 -4.26 -19.26
C LYS A 65 -17.31 -3.70 -18.01
N VAL A 66 -16.07 -3.22 -18.14
CA VAL A 66 -15.30 -2.67 -17.03
C VAL A 66 -15.51 -1.17 -16.92
N MET A 67 -15.83 -0.70 -15.71
CA MET A 67 -15.82 0.70 -15.32
C MET A 67 -14.73 0.93 -14.27
N VAL A 68 -13.95 1.98 -14.42
CA VAL A 68 -12.88 2.33 -13.47
C VAL A 68 -13.19 3.67 -12.84
N ASP A 69 -13.31 3.70 -11.52
CA ASP A 69 -13.44 4.90 -10.71
C ASP A 69 -12.16 5.11 -9.92
N ILE A 70 -11.74 6.37 -9.78
CA ILE A 70 -10.54 6.73 -9.02
C ILE A 70 -10.96 7.58 -7.83
N LYS A 71 -10.55 7.16 -6.64
CA LYS A 71 -10.72 7.92 -5.40
C LYS A 71 -9.38 8.36 -4.85
N GLU A 72 -9.25 9.64 -4.57
CA GLU A 72 -8.06 10.23 -3.98
C GLU A 72 -8.00 10.02 -2.48
N ILE A 73 -6.82 9.63 -1.98
CA ILE A 73 -6.50 9.57 -0.55
C ILE A 73 -5.90 10.92 -0.15
N LYS A 74 -6.67 11.71 0.60
CA LYS A 74 -6.25 13.07 1.02
C LYS A 74 -5.01 13.10 1.92
N ARG A 75 -4.80 12.04 2.72
CA ARG A 75 -3.70 11.94 3.70
C ARG A 75 -2.99 10.59 3.55
N PRO A 76 -2.08 10.44 2.59
CA PRO A 76 -1.39 9.17 2.32
C PRO A 76 -0.51 8.70 3.47
N ASP A 77 0.03 9.63 4.26
CA ASP A 77 0.87 9.30 5.43
C ASP A 77 0.08 8.70 6.62
N ARG A 78 -1.25 8.61 6.54
CA ARG A 78 -2.11 7.96 7.55
C ARG A 78 -2.61 6.58 7.11
N ASP A 79 -2.42 6.25 5.85
CA ASP A 79 -2.80 4.97 5.28
C ASP A 79 -1.68 3.95 5.53
N ALA A 80 -2.00 2.89 6.27
CA ALA A 80 -0.99 1.91 6.68
C ALA A 80 -0.32 1.21 5.49
N GLN A 81 -1.09 0.90 4.43
CA GLN A 81 -0.55 0.24 3.25
C GLN A 81 0.46 1.11 2.50
N LEU A 82 0.15 2.41 2.34
CA LEU A 82 1.03 3.34 1.65
C LEU A 82 2.30 3.63 2.45
N VAL A 83 2.21 3.70 3.78
CA VAL A 83 3.38 3.87 4.64
C VAL A 83 4.27 2.62 4.61
N ALA A 84 3.69 1.42 4.66
CA ALA A 84 4.44 0.17 4.53
C ALA A 84 5.17 0.07 3.18
N GLU A 85 4.50 0.40 2.07
CA GLU A 85 5.11 0.43 0.73
C GLU A 85 6.22 1.49 0.62
N ASN A 86 6.06 2.63 1.29
CA ASN A 86 7.10 3.67 1.33
C ASN A 86 8.35 3.19 2.09
N ILE A 87 8.17 2.48 3.20
CA ILE A 87 9.31 1.86 3.92
C ILE A 87 9.99 0.82 3.03
N ALA A 88 9.23 -0.04 2.35
CA ALA A 88 9.76 -1.04 1.43
C ALA A 88 10.62 -0.40 0.34
N GLN A 89 10.11 0.64 -0.31
CA GLN A 89 10.83 1.37 -1.35
C GLN A 89 12.12 2.02 -0.83
N GLN A 90 12.12 2.56 0.40
CA GLN A 90 13.34 3.09 1.00
C GLN A 90 14.38 2.01 1.27
N LEU A 91 13.94 0.80 1.68
CA LEU A 91 14.84 -0.34 1.88
C LEU A 91 15.45 -0.84 0.57
N GLU A 92 14.67 -0.91 -0.52
CA GLU A 92 15.16 -1.21 -1.87
C GLU A 92 16.20 -0.19 -2.35
N ASN A 93 16.02 1.08 -1.98
CA ASN A 93 16.98 2.17 -2.23
C ASN A 93 18.17 2.18 -1.25
N ARG A 94 18.40 1.08 -0.51
CA ARG A 94 19.54 0.89 0.41
C ARG A 94 19.58 1.87 1.59
N VAL A 95 18.45 2.45 1.97
CA VAL A 95 18.35 3.24 3.21
C VAL A 95 18.37 2.29 4.41
N SER A 96 19.07 2.67 5.48
CA SER A 96 19.06 1.90 6.72
C SER A 96 17.62 1.71 7.25
N PHE A 97 17.23 0.47 7.56
CA PHE A 97 15.90 0.12 8.03
C PHE A 97 15.46 0.93 9.26
N ARG A 98 16.37 1.19 10.21
CA ARG A 98 16.09 2.03 11.39
C ARG A 98 15.71 3.46 11.00
N ARG A 99 16.43 4.03 10.05
CA ARG A 99 16.17 5.39 9.57
C ARG A 99 14.86 5.45 8.79
N ALA A 100 14.62 4.47 7.92
CA ALA A 100 13.39 4.37 7.12
C ALA A 100 12.16 4.29 8.05
N MET A 101 12.16 3.35 9.01
CA MET A 101 11.06 3.18 9.97
C MET A 101 10.80 4.45 10.76
N LYS A 102 11.82 5.02 11.43
CA LYS A 102 11.66 6.23 12.26
C LYS A 102 11.20 7.44 11.45
N SER A 103 11.70 7.62 10.23
CA SER A 103 11.29 8.72 9.36
C SER A 103 9.84 8.62 8.95
N CYS A 104 9.36 7.41 8.59
CA CYS A 104 7.97 7.18 8.23
C CYS A 104 7.05 7.35 9.44
N MET A 105 7.40 6.78 10.61
CA MET A 105 6.64 6.95 11.84
C MET A 105 6.48 8.43 12.21
N GLY A 106 7.57 9.21 12.17
CA GLY A 106 7.50 10.64 12.44
C GLY A 106 6.59 11.42 11.48
N ARG A 107 6.53 11.05 10.19
CA ARG A 107 5.59 11.65 9.22
C ARG A 107 4.15 11.29 9.54
N THR A 108 3.88 10.02 9.84
CA THR A 108 2.54 9.56 10.20
C THR A 108 2.03 10.24 11.48
N MET A 109 2.85 10.36 12.50
CA MET A 109 2.48 11.08 13.73
C MET A 109 2.23 12.57 13.48
N LYS A 110 3.04 13.23 12.64
CA LYS A 110 2.81 14.63 12.24
C LYS A 110 1.52 14.81 11.43
N SER A 111 1.10 13.82 10.66
CA SER A 111 -0.16 13.85 9.91
C SER A 111 -1.40 13.67 10.80
N GLY A 112 -1.21 13.43 12.11
CA GLY A 112 -2.26 13.37 13.12
C GLY A 112 -2.77 11.95 13.40
N ALA A 113 -1.96 10.92 13.21
CA ALA A 113 -2.27 9.58 13.70
C ALA A 113 -2.12 9.51 15.22
N MET A 114 -2.97 8.75 15.91
CA MET A 114 -2.89 8.55 17.36
C MET A 114 -1.78 7.60 17.80
N GLY A 115 -1.39 6.71 16.91
CA GLY A 115 -0.30 5.78 17.17
C GLY A 115 0.03 4.94 15.95
N ILE A 116 1.25 4.43 15.95
CA ILE A 116 1.80 3.60 14.89
C ILE A 116 2.71 2.54 15.50
N LYS A 117 2.68 1.34 14.93
CA LYS A 117 3.61 0.27 15.25
C LYS A 117 4.15 -0.30 13.95
N THR A 118 5.45 -0.28 13.77
CA THR A 118 6.11 -0.84 12.61
C THR A 118 6.91 -2.07 12.98
N CYS A 119 6.88 -3.08 12.14
CA CYS A 119 7.69 -4.28 12.26
C CYS A 119 8.41 -4.52 10.94
N CYS A 120 9.73 -4.67 11.00
CA CYS A 120 10.51 -5.17 9.88
C CYS A 120 11.10 -6.52 10.25
N SER A 121 10.94 -7.52 9.39
CA SER A 121 11.47 -8.86 9.59
C SER A 121 12.23 -9.36 8.34
N GLY A 122 13.29 -10.11 8.57
CA GLY A 122 14.15 -10.63 7.52
C GLY A 122 15.63 -10.47 7.85
N ARG A 123 16.48 -10.50 6.85
CA ARG A 123 17.94 -10.31 6.99
C ARG A 123 18.28 -8.82 7.09
N LEU A 124 17.93 -8.21 8.20
CA LEU A 124 18.07 -6.76 8.42
C LEU A 124 19.56 -6.34 8.40
N GLY A 125 19.87 -5.40 7.51
CA GLY A 125 21.23 -4.91 7.34
C GLY A 125 22.20 -5.93 6.72
N GLY A 126 21.69 -6.98 6.09
CA GLY A 126 22.52 -8.04 5.48
C GLY A 126 23.01 -9.12 6.44
N ALA A 127 22.44 -9.17 7.67
CA ALA A 127 22.77 -10.20 8.65
C ALA A 127 22.46 -11.61 8.14
N ASP A 128 23.28 -12.61 8.50
CA ASP A 128 23.08 -14.00 8.06
C ASP A 128 21.82 -14.60 8.67
N ILE A 129 21.53 -14.27 9.92
CA ILE A 129 20.33 -14.73 10.63
C ILE A 129 19.24 -13.68 10.53
N ALA A 130 18.07 -14.08 10.04
CA ALA A 130 16.89 -13.24 10.00
C ALA A 130 16.40 -12.91 11.42
N ARG A 131 15.96 -11.67 11.60
CA ARG A 131 15.36 -11.19 12.86
C ARG A 131 14.23 -10.23 12.58
N ALA A 132 13.39 -9.98 13.59
CA ALA A 132 12.34 -8.98 13.55
C ALA A 132 12.68 -7.84 14.51
N GLU A 133 12.54 -6.60 14.05
CA GLU A 133 12.66 -5.41 14.89
C GLU A 133 11.34 -4.63 14.84
N PHE A 134 10.91 -4.18 16.02
CA PHE A 134 9.66 -3.47 16.24
C PHE A 134 9.95 -2.07 16.76
N TYR A 135 9.22 -1.10 16.22
CA TYR A 135 9.18 0.26 16.75
C TYR A 135 7.72 0.65 16.92
N SER A 136 7.42 1.33 18.03
CA SER A 136 6.06 1.82 18.30
C SER A 136 6.11 3.25 18.81
N GLU A 137 5.14 4.04 18.42
CA GLU A 137 4.97 5.42 18.89
C GLU A 137 3.49 5.71 19.06
N GLY A 138 3.13 6.42 20.13
CA GLY A 138 1.74 6.70 20.47
C GLY A 138 0.99 5.49 21.04
N THR A 139 -0.32 5.50 20.95
CA THR A 139 -1.20 4.50 21.57
C THR A 139 -1.86 3.63 20.52
N ILE A 140 -1.52 2.33 20.50
CA ILE A 140 -2.16 1.32 19.64
C ILE A 140 -2.63 0.15 20.52
N PRO A 141 -3.88 0.18 20.99
CA PRO A 141 -4.45 -0.91 21.75
C PRO A 141 -4.91 -2.04 20.82
N LEU A 142 -4.03 -2.99 20.49
CA LEU A 142 -4.34 -4.09 19.55
C LEU A 142 -5.41 -5.04 20.08
N GLN A 143 -5.57 -5.14 21.39
CA GLN A 143 -6.59 -5.97 22.04
C GLN A 143 -7.98 -5.34 22.08
N THR A 144 -8.11 -4.05 21.77
CA THR A 144 -9.39 -3.34 21.80
C THR A 144 -10.09 -3.48 20.44
N LEU A 145 -11.10 -4.35 20.37
CA LEU A 145 -11.80 -4.67 19.10
C LEU A 145 -12.52 -3.47 18.46
N ARG A 146 -12.96 -2.48 19.27
CA ARG A 146 -13.62 -1.28 18.75
C ARG A 146 -12.65 -0.19 18.28
N ALA A 147 -11.34 -0.37 18.47
CA ALA A 147 -10.35 0.59 17.99
C ALA A 147 -10.27 0.53 16.47
N ASP A 148 -10.31 1.69 15.83
CA ASP A 148 -10.06 1.78 14.39
C ASP A 148 -8.57 1.68 14.14
N ILE A 149 -8.13 0.53 13.66
CA ILE A 149 -6.72 0.23 13.37
C ILE A 149 -6.63 -0.23 11.92
N ASP A 150 -5.92 0.54 11.12
CA ASP A 150 -5.58 0.16 9.76
C ASP A 150 -4.30 -0.67 9.75
N TYR A 151 -4.21 -1.63 8.83
CA TYR A 151 -3.08 -2.54 8.72
C TYR A 151 -2.54 -2.58 7.31
N GLY A 152 -1.23 -2.39 7.17
CA GLY A 152 -0.52 -2.49 5.91
C GLY A 152 0.57 -3.55 5.95
N PHE A 153 0.75 -4.24 4.84
CA PHE A 153 1.82 -5.21 4.62
C PHE A 153 2.51 -4.94 3.29
N ALA A 154 3.85 -4.92 3.32
CA ALA A 154 4.66 -4.79 2.12
C ALA A 154 5.91 -5.66 2.22
N GLU A 155 6.41 -6.05 1.08
CA GLU A 155 7.66 -6.78 0.92
C GLU A 155 8.66 -5.91 0.17
N ALA A 156 9.90 -5.87 0.65
CA ALA A 156 11.02 -5.21 -0.01
C ALA A 156 11.96 -6.27 -0.57
N ASP A 157 12.17 -6.24 -1.88
CA ASP A 157 13.13 -7.14 -2.54
C ASP A 157 14.52 -6.50 -2.52
N THR A 158 15.34 -6.95 -1.58
CA THR A 158 16.73 -6.48 -1.45
C THR A 158 17.68 -7.45 -2.09
N THR A 159 18.88 -7.00 -2.42
CA THR A 159 19.93 -7.80 -3.09
C THR A 159 20.23 -9.13 -2.39
N LEU A 160 20.04 -9.22 -1.07
CA LEU A 160 20.39 -10.39 -0.26
C LEU A 160 19.17 -11.23 0.16
N SER A 161 17.98 -10.64 0.27
CA SER A 161 16.78 -11.34 0.74
C SER A 161 15.53 -10.44 0.64
N LEU A 162 14.36 -11.06 0.79
CA LEU A 162 13.11 -10.35 1.03
C LEU A 162 13.05 -9.85 2.48
N ILE A 163 12.60 -8.62 2.65
CA ILE A 163 12.29 -8.04 3.96
C ILE A 163 10.79 -7.79 4.02
N HIS A 164 10.13 -8.33 5.06
CA HIS A 164 8.71 -8.15 5.30
C HIS A 164 8.48 -6.96 6.24
N ILE A 165 7.53 -6.11 5.90
CA ILE A 165 7.12 -4.95 6.68
C ILE A 165 5.65 -5.08 7.00
N SER A 166 5.30 -5.02 8.27
CA SER A 166 3.91 -4.97 8.72
C SER A 166 3.69 -3.73 9.59
N GLU A 167 2.60 -3.03 9.35
CA GLU A 167 2.33 -1.74 9.98
C GLU A 167 0.86 -1.58 10.35
N PRO A 168 0.47 -1.87 11.59
CA PRO A 168 -0.79 -1.41 12.15
C PRO A 168 -0.70 0.07 12.54
N THR A 169 -1.58 0.89 11.99
CA THR A 169 -1.70 2.32 12.25
C THR A 169 -3.07 2.63 12.82
N ARG A 170 -3.13 3.48 13.84
CA ARG A 170 -4.39 3.98 14.39
C ARG A 170 -4.65 5.39 13.86
N PRO A 171 -5.50 5.55 12.83
CA PRO A 171 -5.72 6.84 12.18
C PRO A 171 -6.55 7.83 13.01
N TYR A 172 -7.32 7.35 14.02
CA TYR A 172 -8.20 8.17 14.87
C TYR A 172 -8.06 7.78 16.34
#